data_36b0a20d2d7bb2466697672ce049f443
#
_entry.id   36b0a20d2d7bb2466697672ce049f443
#
_cell.length_a   1.000
_cell.length_b   1.000
_cell.length_c   1.000
_cell.angle_alpha   90.00
_cell.angle_beta   90.00
_cell.angle_gamma   90.00
#
_symmetry.space_group_name_H-M   'P 1'
#
loop_
_entity.id
_entity.type
_entity.pdbx_description
1 polymer ?
#
loop_
_entity_poly.entity_id
_entity_poly.type
_entity_poly.pdbx_seq_one_letter_code
_entity_poly.pdbx_strand_id
1 'polypeptide(L)'
;MKDSTTCHTVIIGAGAAGLMCAGSFNADKIVIEHNARPGAKLAVSGGGKCNFTNQTVTAAYYQSQSKHFCKNALAAYKNTDFLHLLESAAIPYTQMPSGQYFAQNAQEIVAFLVRRAQEASSRIWLNTQALKVERTSTGFTVRTSRGTVQAGRVVLASGGLSYPALGAGNFGFKTAREMGLTIVEPRPALVGLVLPKALRLQTVHLAGNSLPVAVKVGKFSTQGSLLFTHEGISGPAVLQASLFWQGEPVEINFLPQVNAAEFLRTHKNINKPFSALLADKISPKIAKTLLGELDVCAANATHAQLLNAAERLNRFSVIPAHTAGLTKAEVTAGGVDVRQINPSTLECRQIPGLYIIGELLDVTGLVGGYNLQWAWSSGFCAAQALKNTF
;
A
#
# COMPACT_ATOMS: atom_id res chain seq x y z
N MET A 1 -1.97 15.13 -40.60
CA MET A 1 -1.54 15.72 -39.31
C MET A 1 -2.43 15.09 -38.24
N LYS A 2 -1.86 14.41 -37.20
CA LYS A 2 -2.68 13.92 -36.09
C LYS A 2 -3.24 15.13 -35.37
N ASP A 3 -4.56 15.16 -35.15
CA ASP A 3 -5.27 16.25 -34.52
C ASP A 3 -4.62 16.69 -33.21
N SER A 4 -4.31 17.98 -33.09
CA SER A 4 -3.84 18.58 -31.86
C SER A 4 -5.04 19.08 -31.07
N THR A 5 -5.21 18.56 -29.86
CA THR A 5 -6.28 18.97 -28.94
C THR A 5 -5.68 19.86 -27.86
N THR A 6 -6.38 20.92 -27.48
CA THR A 6 -5.98 21.81 -26.38
C THR A 6 -6.94 21.65 -25.21
N CYS A 7 -6.41 21.72 -23.98
CA CYS A 7 -7.21 21.77 -22.75
C CYS A 7 -6.46 22.53 -21.65
N HIS A 8 -7.14 22.87 -20.56
CA HIS A 8 -6.51 23.50 -19.42
C HIS A 8 -5.53 22.54 -18.70
N THR A 9 -5.99 21.32 -18.41
CA THR A 9 -5.21 20.33 -17.64
C THR A 9 -5.28 18.95 -18.28
N VAL A 10 -4.15 18.26 -18.36
CA VAL A 10 -4.09 16.81 -18.62
C VAL A 10 -3.82 16.08 -17.32
N ILE A 11 -4.62 15.07 -17.00
CA ILE A 11 -4.42 14.14 -15.88
C ILE A 11 -4.05 12.77 -16.47
N ILE A 12 -2.87 12.24 -16.12
CA ILE A 12 -2.38 10.96 -16.63
C ILE A 12 -2.59 9.87 -15.58
N GLY A 13 -3.59 9.03 -15.83
CA GLY A 13 -4.06 7.95 -14.96
C GLY A 13 -5.45 8.22 -14.40
N ALA A 14 -6.41 7.35 -14.72
CA ALA A 14 -7.78 7.34 -14.18
C ALA A 14 -7.90 6.38 -12.98
N GLY A 15 -6.88 6.32 -12.13
CA GLY A 15 -6.91 5.63 -10.83
C GLY A 15 -7.59 6.47 -9.75
N ALA A 16 -7.51 6.01 -8.49
CA ALA A 16 -8.11 6.66 -7.33
C ALA A 16 -7.75 8.15 -7.22
N ALA A 17 -6.46 8.48 -7.24
CA ALA A 17 -5.99 9.87 -7.11
C ALA A 17 -6.37 10.73 -8.32
N GLY A 18 -6.22 10.20 -9.56
CA GLY A 18 -6.55 10.93 -10.77
C GLY A 18 -8.02 11.23 -10.91
N LEU A 19 -8.92 10.27 -10.63
CA LEU A 19 -10.37 10.49 -10.64
C LEU A 19 -10.82 11.45 -9.54
N MET A 20 -10.23 11.35 -8.33
CA MET A 20 -10.50 12.29 -7.26
C MET A 20 -10.09 13.71 -7.64
N CYS A 21 -8.91 13.88 -8.21
CA CYS A 21 -8.46 15.17 -8.74
C CYS A 21 -9.42 15.70 -9.83
N ALA A 22 -9.73 14.86 -10.82
CA ALA A 22 -10.59 15.24 -11.94
C ALA A 22 -11.98 15.70 -11.52
N GLY A 23 -12.58 15.05 -10.51
CA GLY A 23 -13.92 15.38 -9.99
C GLY A 23 -13.96 16.49 -8.95
N SER A 24 -12.82 17.11 -8.59
CA SER A 24 -12.75 18.10 -7.49
C SER A 24 -12.53 19.55 -7.94
N PHE A 25 -12.46 19.82 -9.23
CA PHE A 25 -12.45 21.17 -9.78
C PHE A 25 -13.09 21.20 -11.16
N ASN A 26 -13.70 22.34 -11.52
CA ASN A 26 -14.37 22.52 -12.82
C ASN A 26 -13.45 23.27 -13.79
N ALA A 27 -12.98 22.60 -14.83
CA ALA A 27 -12.18 23.13 -15.93
C ALA A 27 -12.22 22.17 -17.10
N ASP A 28 -11.90 22.63 -18.32
CA ASP A 28 -11.69 21.74 -19.45
C ASP A 28 -10.43 20.90 -19.24
N LYS A 29 -10.62 19.58 -19.06
CA LYS A 29 -9.52 18.65 -18.80
C LYS A 29 -9.70 17.31 -19.49
N ILE A 30 -8.55 16.69 -19.80
CA ILE A 30 -8.48 15.35 -20.37
C ILE A 30 -7.83 14.44 -19.35
N VAL A 31 -8.54 13.37 -19.00
CA VAL A 31 -8.00 12.27 -18.19
C VAL A 31 -7.59 11.15 -19.16
N ILE A 32 -6.31 10.80 -19.17
CA ILE A 32 -5.74 9.77 -20.05
C ILE A 32 -5.62 8.47 -19.26
N GLU A 33 -6.23 7.40 -19.77
CA GLU A 33 -6.17 6.07 -19.18
C GLU A 33 -5.87 5.02 -20.25
N HIS A 34 -4.82 4.24 -20.03
CA HIS A 34 -4.40 3.21 -20.99
C HIS A 34 -5.29 1.95 -20.97
N ASN A 35 -5.95 1.67 -19.86
CA ASN A 35 -6.88 0.56 -19.73
C ASN A 35 -8.24 0.88 -20.42
N ALA A 36 -8.98 -0.18 -20.73
CA ALA A 36 -10.36 -0.08 -21.23
C ALA A 36 -11.36 0.38 -20.15
N ARG A 37 -10.97 0.31 -18.87
CA ARG A 37 -11.81 0.71 -17.73
C ARG A 37 -10.99 1.53 -16.76
N PRO A 38 -11.56 2.62 -16.20
CA PRO A 38 -10.90 3.42 -15.16
C PRO A 38 -10.91 2.67 -13.84
N GLY A 39 -10.01 3.05 -12.92
CA GLY A 39 -10.00 2.55 -11.55
C GLY A 39 -9.65 1.07 -11.39
N ALA A 40 -8.91 0.45 -12.31
CA ALA A 40 -8.66 -0.99 -12.32
C ALA A 40 -8.13 -1.52 -10.98
N LYS A 41 -7.12 -0.88 -10.37
CA LYS A 41 -6.58 -1.27 -9.07
C LYS A 41 -7.58 -0.99 -7.92
N LEU A 42 -8.31 0.14 -8.00
CA LEU A 42 -9.34 0.49 -7.03
C LEU A 42 -10.45 -0.56 -6.98
N ALA A 43 -10.90 -1.03 -8.15
CA ALA A 43 -11.96 -2.02 -8.30
C ALA A 43 -11.67 -3.38 -7.63
N VAL A 44 -10.40 -3.76 -7.48
CA VAL A 44 -10.01 -5.03 -6.84
C VAL A 44 -9.53 -4.84 -5.39
N SER A 45 -9.38 -3.61 -4.93
CA SER A 45 -8.87 -3.30 -3.59
C SER A 45 -9.78 -3.86 -2.49
N GLY A 46 -9.18 -4.29 -1.38
CA GLY A 46 -9.93 -4.89 -0.27
C GLY A 46 -10.76 -6.12 -0.66
N GLY A 47 -10.30 -6.91 -1.64
CA GLY A 47 -11.04 -8.07 -2.14
C GLY A 47 -12.31 -7.70 -2.90
N GLY A 48 -12.33 -6.55 -3.60
CA GLY A 48 -13.47 -6.02 -4.34
C GLY A 48 -14.43 -5.18 -3.49
N LYS A 49 -14.15 -5.00 -2.18
CA LYS A 49 -14.93 -4.19 -1.25
C LYS A 49 -14.36 -2.80 -0.99
N CYS A 50 -13.20 -2.48 -1.57
CA CYS A 50 -12.52 -1.20 -1.40
C CYS A 50 -12.32 -0.80 0.07
N ASN A 51 -11.18 -1.12 0.64
CA ASN A 51 -10.76 -0.57 1.94
C ASN A 51 -10.33 0.89 1.76
N PHE A 52 -11.29 1.83 1.78
CA PHE A 52 -11.10 3.17 1.24
C PHE A 52 -10.54 4.20 2.24
N THR A 53 -10.63 3.94 3.56
CA THR A 53 -10.05 4.78 4.60
C THR A 53 -10.03 4.08 5.97
N ASN A 54 -9.62 4.80 7.01
CA ASN A 54 -9.59 4.35 8.39
C ASN A 54 -10.21 5.40 9.33
N GLN A 55 -10.66 4.97 10.50
CA GLN A 55 -11.20 5.85 11.55
C GLN A 55 -10.15 6.88 12.01
N THR A 56 -8.91 6.43 12.17
CA THR A 56 -7.81 7.29 12.59
C THR A 56 -6.79 7.41 11.46
N VAL A 57 -6.66 8.61 10.91
CA VAL A 57 -5.70 8.92 9.84
C VAL A 57 -4.78 10.04 10.31
N THR A 58 -3.50 9.73 10.46
CA THR A 58 -2.45 10.71 10.80
C THR A 58 -1.19 10.42 10.00
N ALA A 59 -0.28 11.38 9.91
CA ALA A 59 0.99 11.21 9.23
C ALA A 59 1.88 10.08 9.81
N ALA A 60 1.62 9.65 11.04
CA ALA A 60 2.35 8.54 11.67
C ALA A 60 2.12 7.18 11.00
N TYR A 61 1.01 7.04 10.25
CA TYR A 61 0.69 5.82 9.50
C TYR A 61 1.29 5.79 8.09
N TYR A 62 2.12 6.79 7.74
CA TYR A 62 2.74 6.88 6.42
C TYR A 62 4.26 6.90 6.51
N GLN A 63 4.89 6.14 5.61
CA GLN A 63 6.32 6.12 5.39
C GLN A 63 6.67 6.99 4.18
N SER A 64 7.70 7.85 4.34
CA SER A 64 8.22 8.75 3.31
C SER A 64 9.60 9.23 3.74
N GLN A 65 10.42 9.72 2.81
CA GLN A 65 11.68 10.43 3.10
C GLN A 65 11.44 11.71 3.95
N SER A 66 10.25 12.29 3.88
CA SER A 66 9.84 13.42 4.71
C SER A 66 8.61 13.05 5.54
N LYS A 67 8.83 12.73 6.84
CA LYS A 67 7.78 12.25 7.78
C LYS A 67 6.51 13.11 7.86
N HIS A 68 6.60 14.37 7.48
CA HIS A 68 5.51 15.33 7.64
C HIS A 68 4.90 15.79 6.33
N PHE A 69 5.41 15.32 5.19
CA PHE A 69 4.96 15.76 3.89
C PHE A 69 3.45 15.60 3.68
N CYS A 70 2.88 14.46 4.06
CA CYS A 70 1.46 14.17 3.85
C CYS A 70 0.50 14.97 4.76
N LYS A 71 0.99 15.65 5.82
CA LYS A 71 0.14 16.32 6.82
C LYS A 71 -0.82 17.34 6.20
N ASN A 72 -0.33 18.19 5.29
CA ASN A 72 -1.14 19.25 4.71
C ASN A 72 -2.29 18.68 3.87
N ALA A 73 -2.00 17.70 3.01
CA ALA A 73 -3.01 17.06 2.18
C ALA A 73 -4.02 16.26 3.02
N LEU A 74 -3.57 15.54 4.06
CA LEU A 74 -4.46 14.82 4.98
C LEU A 74 -5.34 15.76 5.82
N ALA A 75 -4.86 16.98 6.11
CA ALA A 75 -5.65 17.99 6.80
C ALA A 75 -6.65 18.70 5.88
N ALA A 76 -6.27 18.90 4.59
CA ALA A 76 -7.12 19.51 3.59
C ALA A 76 -8.27 18.61 3.12
N TYR A 77 -8.07 17.28 3.16
CA TYR A 77 -9.12 16.31 2.85
C TYR A 77 -8.99 15.11 3.79
N LYS A 78 -9.85 15.08 4.79
CA LYS A 78 -9.86 14.08 5.87
C LYS A 78 -10.59 12.81 5.44
N ASN A 79 -10.45 11.78 6.25
CA ASN A 79 -11.27 10.55 6.12
C ASN A 79 -12.77 10.85 6.22
N THR A 80 -13.20 11.74 7.10
CA THR A 80 -14.59 12.18 7.25
C THR A 80 -15.15 12.83 5.99
N ASP A 81 -14.31 13.57 5.23
CA ASP A 81 -14.77 14.20 3.99
C ASP A 81 -15.10 13.17 2.92
N PHE A 82 -14.33 12.06 2.85
CA PHE A 82 -14.66 10.98 1.93
C PHE A 82 -15.89 10.19 2.38
N LEU A 83 -16.10 10.00 3.70
CA LEU A 83 -17.33 9.40 4.24
C LEU A 83 -18.55 10.23 3.86
N HIS A 84 -18.55 11.52 4.12
CA HIS A 84 -19.63 12.46 3.72
C HIS A 84 -19.86 12.43 2.21
N LEU A 85 -18.79 12.30 1.42
CA LEU A 85 -18.89 12.20 -0.02
C LEU A 85 -19.66 10.94 -0.46
N LEU A 86 -19.39 9.78 0.16
CA LEU A 86 -20.12 8.53 -0.11
C LEU A 86 -21.56 8.59 0.39
N GLU A 87 -21.79 9.18 1.56
CA GLU A 87 -23.12 9.40 2.12
C GLU A 87 -24.00 10.25 1.20
N SER A 88 -23.45 11.35 0.67
CA SER A 88 -24.16 12.22 -0.28
C SER A 88 -24.53 11.51 -1.60
N ALA A 89 -23.83 10.44 -1.94
CA ALA A 89 -24.08 9.60 -3.10
C ALA A 89 -24.90 8.34 -2.78
N ALA A 90 -25.33 8.18 -1.52
CA ALA A 90 -26.02 6.99 -1.02
C ALA A 90 -25.25 5.68 -1.28
N ILE A 91 -23.90 5.72 -1.25
CA ILE A 91 -23.03 4.55 -1.40
C ILE A 91 -22.82 3.91 -0.03
N PRO A 92 -23.30 2.68 0.20
CA PRO A 92 -23.22 2.03 1.50
C PRO A 92 -21.80 1.55 1.81
N TYR A 93 -21.45 1.67 3.08
CA TYR A 93 -20.16 1.20 3.60
C TYR A 93 -20.30 0.60 5.00
N THR A 94 -19.27 -0.12 5.45
CA THR A 94 -19.21 -0.72 6.78
C THR A 94 -17.89 -0.35 7.44
N GLN A 95 -17.96 0.02 8.72
CA GLN A 95 -16.79 0.16 9.58
C GLN A 95 -16.48 -1.17 10.27
N MET A 96 -15.23 -1.62 10.17
CA MET A 96 -14.75 -2.80 10.88
C MET A 96 -14.34 -2.45 12.32
N PRO A 97 -14.34 -3.39 13.28
CA PRO A 97 -13.83 -3.15 14.62
C PRO A 97 -12.37 -2.66 14.67
N SER A 98 -11.58 -2.98 13.66
CA SER A 98 -10.20 -2.50 13.47
C SER A 98 -10.09 -1.04 12.98
N GLY A 99 -11.22 -0.34 12.82
CA GLY A 99 -11.28 1.05 12.35
C GLY A 99 -11.26 1.24 10.84
N GLN A 100 -11.11 0.17 10.06
CA GLN A 100 -11.11 0.22 8.59
C GLN A 100 -12.53 0.41 8.05
N TYR A 101 -12.65 1.16 6.95
CA TYR A 101 -13.91 1.34 6.24
C TYR A 101 -13.89 0.64 4.88
N PHE A 102 -14.93 -0.15 4.63
CA PHE A 102 -15.11 -0.89 3.38
C PHE A 102 -16.44 -0.52 2.72
N ALA A 103 -16.41 -0.27 1.43
CA ALA A 103 -17.64 -0.27 0.65
C ALA A 103 -18.18 -1.70 0.49
N GLN A 104 -19.46 -1.83 0.12
CA GLN A 104 -19.99 -3.13 -0.25
C GLN A 104 -19.46 -3.60 -1.60
N ASN A 105 -19.25 -2.66 -2.54
CA ASN A 105 -18.76 -2.91 -3.88
C ASN A 105 -17.82 -1.78 -4.35
N ALA A 106 -16.57 -2.10 -4.64
CA ALA A 106 -15.59 -1.16 -5.14
C ALA A 106 -15.97 -0.51 -6.49
N GLN A 107 -16.74 -1.23 -7.33
CA GLN A 107 -17.19 -0.72 -8.63
C GLN A 107 -18.14 0.49 -8.49
N GLU A 108 -18.91 0.56 -7.42
CA GLU A 108 -19.79 1.71 -7.15
C GLU A 108 -18.98 2.97 -6.89
N ILE A 109 -17.88 2.86 -6.12
CA ILE A 109 -16.97 3.98 -5.89
C ILE A 109 -16.31 4.42 -7.21
N VAL A 110 -15.88 3.47 -8.05
CA VAL A 110 -15.29 3.78 -9.37
C VAL A 110 -16.29 4.52 -10.25
N ALA A 111 -17.52 3.99 -10.39
CA ALA A 111 -18.57 4.60 -11.20
C ALA A 111 -18.93 6.00 -10.70
N PHE A 112 -19.02 6.17 -9.40
CA PHE A 112 -19.28 7.46 -8.76
C PHE A 112 -18.19 8.49 -9.06
N LEU A 113 -16.91 8.12 -8.89
CA LEU A 113 -15.80 9.03 -9.16
C LEU A 113 -15.70 9.40 -10.65
N VAL A 114 -15.99 8.46 -11.55
CA VAL A 114 -16.08 8.71 -13.00
C VAL A 114 -17.16 9.72 -13.32
N ARG A 115 -18.37 9.53 -12.80
CA ARG A 115 -19.49 10.47 -12.99
C ARG A 115 -19.13 11.85 -12.48
N ARG A 116 -18.58 11.98 -11.27
CA ARG A 116 -18.10 13.27 -10.74
C ARG A 116 -17.07 13.95 -11.63
N ALA A 117 -16.10 13.18 -12.16
CA ALA A 117 -15.11 13.73 -13.08
C ALA A 117 -15.78 14.28 -14.36
N GLN A 118 -16.76 13.56 -14.92
CA GLN A 118 -17.50 13.99 -16.11
C GLN A 118 -18.34 15.23 -15.83
N GLU A 119 -19.07 15.28 -14.71
CA GLU A 119 -19.84 16.44 -14.25
C GLU A 119 -18.95 17.68 -14.04
N ALA A 120 -17.69 17.46 -13.65
CA ALA A 120 -16.68 18.50 -13.52
C ALA A 120 -15.93 18.81 -14.84
N SER A 121 -16.55 18.57 -16.00
CA SER A 121 -16.04 18.87 -17.35
C SER A 121 -14.79 18.10 -17.76
N SER A 122 -14.63 16.85 -17.29
CA SER A 122 -13.52 15.97 -17.72
C SER A 122 -13.89 15.10 -18.91
N ARG A 123 -13.05 15.10 -19.94
CA ARG A 123 -13.07 14.14 -21.05
C ARG A 123 -12.16 12.96 -20.69
N ILE A 124 -12.72 11.79 -20.45
CA ILE A 124 -11.94 10.58 -20.10
C ILE A 124 -11.61 9.81 -21.37
N TRP A 125 -10.32 9.71 -21.70
CA TRP A 125 -9.80 8.97 -22.84
C TRP A 125 -9.30 7.60 -22.40
N LEU A 126 -10.14 6.59 -22.51
CA LEU A 126 -9.79 5.19 -22.27
C LEU A 126 -9.03 4.60 -23.46
N ASN A 127 -8.38 3.45 -23.26
CA ASN A 127 -7.54 2.79 -24.28
C ASN A 127 -6.52 3.77 -24.88
N THR A 128 -6.05 4.75 -24.12
CA THR A 128 -5.18 5.81 -24.60
C THR A 128 -3.91 5.83 -23.75
N GLN A 129 -2.79 5.46 -24.37
CA GLN A 129 -1.50 5.46 -23.71
C GLN A 129 -0.84 6.84 -23.80
N ALA A 130 -0.41 7.41 -22.69
CA ALA A 130 0.51 8.53 -22.66
C ALA A 130 1.91 8.02 -23.07
N LEU A 131 2.55 8.67 -24.04
CA LEU A 131 3.82 8.24 -24.63
C LEU A 131 4.97 9.14 -24.18
N LYS A 132 4.73 10.47 -24.11
CA LYS A 132 5.72 11.46 -23.72
C LYS A 132 5.05 12.71 -23.16
N VAL A 133 5.68 13.35 -22.20
CA VAL A 133 5.30 14.68 -21.70
C VAL A 133 6.51 15.60 -21.87
N GLU A 134 6.32 16.71 -22.55
CA GLU A 134 7.37 17.69 -22.84
C GLU A 134 6.95 19.06 -22.37
N ARG A 135 7.83 19.78 -21.68
CA ARG A 135 7.59 21.17 -21.28
C ARG A 135 7.76 22.08 -22.47
N THR A 136 6.89 23.08 -22.58
CA THR A 136 6.95 24.16 -23.59
C THR A 136 7.07 25.51 -22.90
N SER A 137 7.17 26.60 -23.64
CA SER A 137 7.18 27.96 -23.09
C SER A 137 5.87 28.36 -22.42
N THR A 138 4.75 27.74 -22.79
CA THR A 138 3.40 28.09 -22.32
C THR A 138 2.69 26.97 -21.54
N GLY A 139 3.37 25.85 -21.28
CA GLY A 139 2.77 24.69 -20.60
C GLY A 139 3.43 23.39 -21.00
N PHE A 140 2.64 22.44 -21.49
CA PHE A 140 3.09 21.07 -21.80
C PHE A 140 2.48 20.54 -23.08
N THR A 141 3.26 19.72 -23.77
CA THR A 141 2.80 18.86 -24.85
C THR A 141 2.78 17.41 -24.37
N VAL A 142 1.61 16.77 -24.41
CA VAL A 142 1.42 15.36 -24.06
C VAL A 142 1.15 14.57 -25.33
N ARG A 143 2.11 13.73 -25.73
CA ARG A 143 1.93 12.80 -26.86
C ARG A 143 1.25 11.54 -26.36
N THR A 144 0.22 11.10 -27.06
CA THR A 144 -0.56 9.90 -26.73
C THR A 144 -0.71 9.00 -27.95
N SER A 145 -1.17 7.76 -27.74
CA SER A 145 -1.54 6.84 -28.82
C SER A 145 -2.69 7.34 -29.69
N ARG A 146 -3.53 8.26 -29.16
CA ARG A 146 -4.67 8.87 -29.85
C ARG A 146 -4.32 10.14 -30.62
N GLY A 147 -3.28 10.88 -30.20
CA GLY A 147 -2.89 12.16 -30.78
C GLY A 147 -2.09 12.98 -29.77
N THR A 148 -1.93 14.27 -30.05
CA THR A 148 -1.17 15.21 -29.23
C THR A 148 -2.11 16.14 -28.49
N VAL A 149 -1.87 16.36 -27.19
CA VAL A 149 -2.61 17.30 -26.35
C VAL A 149 -1.68 18.41 -25.89
N GLN A 150 -2.11 19.66 -26.09
CA GLN A 150 -1.48 20.85 -25.52
C GLN A 150 -2.22 21.23 -24.24
N ALA A 151 -1.51 21.42 -23.14
CA ALA A 151 -2.12 21.77 -21.87
C ALA A 151 -1.28 22.77 -21.08
N GLY A 152 -1.94 23.67 -20.36
CA GLY A 152 -1.26 24.57 -19.43
C GLY A 152 -0.70 23.84 -18.20
N ARG A 153 -1.31 22.72 -17.82
CA ARG A 153 -0.99 21.96 -16.60
C ARG A 153 -1.00 20.45 -16.88
N VAL A 154 -0.15 19.71 -16.17
CA VAL A 154 -0.13 18.24 -16.20
C VAL A 154 -0.15 17.70 -14.76
N VAL A 155 -1.01 16.71 -14.54
CA VAL A 155 -1.07 15.93 -13.29
C VAL A 155 -0.62 14.50 -13.57
N LEU A 156 0.49 14.07 -13.00
CA LEU A 156 0.94 12.69 -13.02
C LEU A 156 0.26 11.91 -11.90
N ALA A 157 -0.67 11.03 -12.26
CA ALA A 157 -1.47 10.19 -11.36
C ALA A 157 -1.41 8.71 -11.74
N SER A 158 -0.30 8.28 -12.36
CA SER A 158 -0.12 6.94 -12.95
C SER A 158 0.01 5.81 -11.92
N GLY A 159 0.08 6.12 -10.62
CA GLY A 159 0.26 5.13 -9.57
C GLY A 159 1.66 4.55 -9.49
N GLY A 160 1.79 3.43 -8.74
CA GLY A 160 3.03 2.68 -8.56
C GLY A 160 3.18 1.53 -9.55
N LEU A 161 4.04 0.55 -9.18
CA LEU A 161 4.38 -0.62 -9.98
C LEU A 161 3.65 -1.90 -9.54
N SER A 162 2.92 -1.87 -8.42
CA SER A 162 2.20 -3.03 -7.91
C SER A 162 0.98 -3.35 -8.78
N TYR A 163 0.66 -4.64 -8.94
CA TYR A 163 -0.38 -5.16 -9.83
C TYR A 163 -0.13 -4.87 -11.32
N PRO A 164 1.00 -5.31 -11.91
CA PRO A 164 1.30 -5.09 -13.34
C PRO A 164 0.23 -5.69 -14.26
N ALA A 165 -0.44 -6.77 -13.86
CA ALA A 165 -1.56 -7.36 -14.61
C ALA A 165 -2.78 -6.43 -14.73
N LEU A 166 -2.90 -5.41 -13.88
CA LEU A 166 -3.93 -4.37 -13.95
C LEU A 166 -3.46 -3.10 -14.67
N GLY A 167 -2.30 -3.16 -15.33
CA GLY A 167 -1.75 -2.06 -16.11
C GLY A 167 -0.81 -1.14 -15.33
N ALA A 168 -0.38 -1.50 -14.10
CA ALA A 168 0.66 -0.75 -13.42
C ALA A 168 1.96 -0.76 -14.23
N GLY A 169 2.60 0.40 -14.38
CA GLY A 169 3.79 0.54 -15.20
C GLY A 169 4.66 1.73 -14.79
N ASN A 170 5.82 1.83 -15.40
CA ASN A 170 6.85 2.79 -15.02
C ASN A 170 6.75 4.16 -15.70
N PHE A 171 5.69 4.43 -16.47
CA PHE A 171 5.56 5.68 -17.25
C PHE A 171 5.74 6.93 -16.39
N GLY A 172 5.07 7.02 -15.23
CA GLY A 172 5.18 8.18 -14.35
C GLY A 172 6.57 8.37 -13.78
N PHE A 173 7.23 7.28 -13.34
CA PHE A 173 8.62 7.32 -12.85
C PHE A 173 9.60 7.71 -13.94
N LYS A 174 9.44 7.15 -15.16
CA LYS A 174 10.25 7.50 -16.33
C LYS A 174 10.09 8.98 -16.67
N THR A 175 8.86 9.46 -16.79
CA THR A 175 8.55 10.87 -17.09
C THR A 175 9.14 11.80 -16.03
N ALA A 176 9.01 11.48 -14.75
CA ALA A 176 9.57 12.27 -13.67
C ALA A 176 11.12 12.34 -13.74
N ARG A 177 11.81 11.21 -14.02
CA ARG A 177 13.26 11.19 -14.24
C ARG A 177 13.68 12.01 -15.47
N GLU A 178 12.98 11.88 -16.59
CA GLU A 178 13.25 12.65 -17.82
C GLU A 178 13.08 14.16 -17.60
N MET A 179 12.23 14.56 -16.66
CA MET A 179 12.04 15.95 -16.23
C MET A 179 13.05 16.40 -15.15
N GLY A 180 14.03 15.55 -14.79
CA GLY A 180 15.09 15.88 -13.82
C GLY A 180 14.68 15.69 -12.35
N LEU A 181 13.56 14.99 -12.07
CA LEU A 181 13.15 14.71 -10.70
C LEU A 181 13.87 13.47 -10.13
N THR A 182 14.26 13.56 -8.88
CA THR A 182 14.83 12.46 -8.11
C THR A 182 13.73 11.46 -7.75
N ILE A 183 14.04 10.18 -7.89
CA ILE A 183 13.15 9.08 -7.50
C ILE A 183 13.81 8.31 -6.36
N VAL A 184 13.09 8.14 -5.26
CA VAL A 184 13.40 7.13 -4.24
C VAL A 184 13.06 5.78 -4.86
N GLU A 185 14.01 4.84 -4.87
CA GLU A 185 13.88 3.61 -5.66
C GLU A 185 12.60 2.84 -5.30
N PRO A 186 11.72 2.60 -6.28
CA PRO A 186 10.47 1.90 -6.05
C PRO A 186 10.69 0.43 -5.71
N ARG A 187 10.03 -0.05 -4.66
CA ARG A 187 10.11 -1.44 -4.20
C ARG A 187 8.75 -1.98 -3.78
N PRO A 188 8.56 -3.33 -3.82
CA PRO A 188 7.35 -3.95 -3.31
C PRO A 188 7.17 -3.64 -1.81
N ALA A 189 5.94 -3.30 -1.41
CA ALA A 189 5.58 -3.09 -0.01
C ALA A 189 4.18 -3.61 0.28
N LEU A 190 3.87 -3.86 1.56
CA LEU A 190 2.67 -4.57 1.98
C LEU A 190 2.56 -5.90 1.21
N VAL A 191 3.59 -6.71 1.36
CA VAL A 191 3.82 -7.92 0.56
C VAL A 191 4.34 -9.05 1.45
N GLY A 192 4.03 -10.29 1.09
CA GLY A 192 4.59 -11.48 1.77
C GLY A 192 6.11 -11.53 1.68
N LEU A 193 6.72 -12.17 2.66
CA LEU A 193 8.16 -12.41 2.74
C LEU A 193 8.46 -13.88 2.44
N VAL A 194 9.35 -14.11 1.47
CA VAL A 194 9.79 -15.45 1.08
C VAL A 194 10.85 -15.93 2.05
N LEU A 195 10.65 -17.11 2.62
CA LEU A 195 11.60 -17.68 3.57
C LEU A 195 12.77 -18.35 2.85
N PRO A 196 13.95 -18.45 3.51
CA PRO A 196 15.07 -19.25 3.00
C PRO A 196 14.65 -20.68 2.71
N LYS A 197 15.24 -21.30 1.68
CA LYS A 197 14.84 -22.63 1.17
C LYS A 197 14.71 -23.70 2.28
N ALA A 198 15.68 -23.77 3.19
CA ALA A 198 15.67 -24.76 4.27
C ALA A 198 14.43 -24.57 5.19
N LEU A 199 14.14 -23.33 5.61
CA LEU A 199 13.01 -23.02 6.47
C LEU A 199 11.68 -23.20 5.73
N ARG A 200 11.64 -22.84 4.44
CA ARG A 200 10.46 -23.04 3.59
C ARG A 200 10.07 -24.50 3.49
N LEU A 201 11.04 -25.41 3.30
CA LEU A 201 10.78 -26.86 3.27
C LEU A 201 10.23 -27.37 4.61
N GLN A 202 10.67 -26.79 5.72
CA GLN A 202 10.14 -27.13 7.05
C GLN A 202 8.73 -26.60 7.30
N THR A 203 8.34 -25.48 6.69
CA THR A 203 7.08 -24.76 6.99
C THR A 203 6.01 -24.88 5.89
N VAL A 204 6.34 -25.42 4.70
CA VAL A 204 5.42 -25.49 3.55
C VAL A 204 4.10 -26.20 3.87
N HIS A 205 4.13 -27.23 4.74
CA HIS A 205 2.94 -27.97 5.16
C HIS A 205 2.04 -27.18 6.13
N LEU A 206 2.51 -25.99 6.61
CA LEU A 206 1.70 -25.04 7.38
C LEU A 206 0.94 -24.06 6.49
N ALA A 207 1.13 -24.09 5.16
CA ALA A 207 0.45 -23.16 4.26
C ALA A 207 -1.07 -23.15 4.51
N GLY A 208 -1.65 -21.94 4.54
CA GLY A 208 -3.06 -21.71 4.90
C GLY A 208 -3.34 -21.57 6.40
N ASN A 209 -2.42 -21.92 7.28
CA ASN A 209 -2.59 -21.68 8.71
C ASN A 209 -2.22 -20.25 9.09
N SER A 210 -3.01 -19.64 9.96
CA SER A 210 -2.75 -18.32 10.49
C SER A 210 -2.81 -18.29 12.00
N LEU A 211 -2.09 -17.34 12.61
CA LEU A 211 -2.09 -17.12 14.06
C LEU A 211 -1.72 -15.66 14.39
N PRO A 212 -2.16 -15.16 15.58
CA PRO A 212 -1.73 -13.85 16.07
C PRO A 212 -0.25 -13.88 16.48
N VAL A 213 0.50 -12.88 16.03
CA VAL A 213 1.93 -12.73 16.33
C VAL A 213 2.28 -11.28 16.64
N ALA A 214 3.44 -11.05 17.24
CA ALA A 214 4.13 -9.76 17.15
C ALA A 214 5.33 -9.90 16.20
N VAL A 215 5.50 -8.92 15.30
CA VAL A 215 6.59 -8.89 14.32
C VAL A 215 7.39 -7.62 14.52
N LYS A 216 8.72 -7.74 14.50
CA LYS A 216 9.65 -6.62 14.63
C LYS A 216 10.66 -6.63 13.49
N VAL A 217 10.89 -5.46 12.89
CA VAL A 217 11.89 -5.20 11.86
C VAL A 217 12.60 -3.89 12.20
N GLY A 218 13.87 -3.97 12.55
CA GLY A 218 14.62 -2.80 13.02
C GLY A 218 13.93 -2.12 14.21
N LYS A 219 13.50 -0.88 14.03
CA LYS A 219 12.76 -0.09 15.05
C LYS A 219 11.23 -0.24 14.95
N PHE A 220 10.73 -0.81 13.85
CA PHE A 220 9.30 -1.00 13.66
C PHE A 220 8.83 -2.28 14.36
N SER A 221 7.69 -2.19 15.03
CA SER A 221 7.03 -3.35 15.66
C SER A 221 5.52 -3.26 15.45
N THR A 222 4.89 -4.39 15.20
CA THR A 222 3.44 -4.50 14.99
C THR A 222 2.93 -5.81 15.55
N GLN A 223 1.63 -5.85 15.86
CA GLN A 223 0.91 -7.08 16.20
C GLN A 223 -0.21 -7.30 15.19
N GLY A 224 -0.52 -8.56 14.93
CA GLY A 224 -1.57 -8.95 14.00
C GLY A 224 -1.45 -10.41 13.58
N SER A 225 -2.26 -10.81 12.61
CA SER A 225 -2.20 -12.17 12.08
C SER A 225 -1.01 -12.35 11.15
N LEU A 226 -0.29 -13.46 11.33
CA LEU A 226 0.66 -14.03 10.36
C LEU A 226 -0.05 -15.18 9.64
N LEU A 227 0.17 -15.31 8.35
CA LEU A 227 -0.29 -16.42 7.51
C LEU A 227 0.92 -17.15 6.93
N PHE A 228 1.02 -18.44 7.15
CA PHE A 228 1.97 -19.29 6.43
C PHE A 228 1.51 -19.51 4.98
N THR A 229 2.42 -19.37 4.03
CA THR A 229 2.20 -19.63 2.61
C THR A 229 3.14 -20.71 2.10
N HIS A 230 2.96 -21.16 0.86
CA HIS A 230 3.88 -22.16 0.25
C HIS A 230 5.31 -21.62 0.10
N GLU A 231 5.50 -20.32 -0.01
CA GLU A 231 6.82 -19.69 -0.21
C GLU A 231 7.38 -19.03 1.05
N GLY A 232 6.56 -18.85 2.08
CA GLY A 232 7.01 -18.17 3.30
C GLY A 232 5.87 -17.70 4.18
N ILE A 233 5.87 -16.40 4.52
CA ILE A 233 4.94 -15.80 5.44
C ILE A 233 4.27 -14.56 4.84
N SER A 234 3.03 -14.33 5.24
CA SER A 234 2.19 -13.21 4.85
C SER A 234 1.25 -12.85 6.01
N GLY A 235 0.15 -12.19 5.71
CA GLY A 235 -0.83 -11.73 6.71
C GLY A 235 -0.53 -10.31 7.22
N PRO A 236 -1.51 -9.64 7.83
CA PRO A 236 -1.44 -8.20 8.15
C PRO A 236 -0.17 -7.77 8.89
N ALA A 237 0.30 -8.54 9.88
CA ALA A 237 1.52 -8.22 10.62
C ALA A 237 2.77 -8.26 9.72
N VAL A 238 2.87 -9.28 8.85
CA VAL A 238 4.00 -9.44 7.93
C VAL A 238 3.94 -8.41 6.80
N LEU A 239 2.75 -8.13 6.27
CA LEU A 239 2.56 -7.10 5.24
C LEU A 239 3.02 -5.73 5.76
N GLN A 240 2.65 -5.34 6.96
CA GLN A 240 3.12 -4.09 7.57
C GLN A 240 4.64 -4.09 7.78
N ALA A 241 5.20 -5.18 8.30
CA ALA A 241 6.64 -5.34 8.53
C ALA A 241 7.44 -5.20 7.21
N SER A 242 6.91 -5.73 6.10
CA SER A 242 7.56 -5.67 4.79
C SER A 242 7.78 -4.25 4.26
N LEU A 243 6.96 -3.28 4.68
CA LEU A 243 7.14 -1.87 4.34
C LEU A 243 8.45 -1.30 4.90
N PHE A 244 8.91 -1.82 6.02
CA PHE A 244 10.12 -1.37 6.71
C PHE A 244 11.33 -2.25 6.44
N TRP A 245 11.11 -3.47 5.95
CA TRP A 245 12.18 -4.44 5.72
C TRP A 245 13.10 -4.04 4.56
N GLN A 246 14.42 -4.06 4.81
CA GLN A 246 15.47 -3.73 3.84
C GLN A 246 16.60 -4.78 3.80
N GLY A 247 16.30 -6.02 4.25
CA GLY A 247 17.26 -7.13 4.25
C GLY A 247 17.73 -7.56 5.63
N GLU A 248 17.37 -6.83 6.70
CA GLU A 248 17.70 -7.17 8.08
C GLU A 248 16.85 -8.33 8.61
N PRO A 249 17.24 -8.92 9.78
CA PRO A 249 16.44 -9.94 10.44
C PRO A 249 15.04 -9.46 10.80
N VAL A 250 14.05 -10.34 10.59
CA VAL A 250 12.67 -10.20 11.06
C VAL A 250 12.53 -11.05 12.32
N GLU A 251 12.20 -10.42 13.43
CA GLU A 251 11.90 -11.11 14.68
C GLU A 251 10.40 -11.35 14.80
N ILE A 252 10.01 -12.58 15.12
CA ILE A 252 8.60 -13.00 15.25
C ILE A 252 8.39 -13.59 16.64
N ASN A 253 7.45 -13.02 17.38
CA ASN A 253 6.94 -13.61 18.60
C ASN A 253 5.63 -14.33 18.28
N PHE A 254 5.66 -15.67 18.31
CA PHE A 254 4.51 -16.53 18.03
C PHE A 254 3.56 -16.68 19.24
N LEU A 255 3.94 -16.17 20.39
CA LEU A 255 3.16 -16.21 21.64
C LEU A 255 3.17 -14.83 22.30
N PRO A 256 2.61 -13.77 21.66
CA PRO A 256 2.76 -12.39 22.15
C PRO A 256 2.13 -12.13 23.52
N GLN A 257 1.22 -13.00 23.97
CA GLN A 257 0.54 -12.91 25.26
C GLN A 257 1.12 -13.84 26.34
N VAL A 258 2.14 -14.65 25.98
CA VAL A 258 2.69 -15.68 26.87
C VAL A 258 4.21 -15.57 26.94
N ASN A 259 4.75 -15.50 28.14
CA ASN A 259 6.17 -15.74 28.38
C ASN A 259 6.42 -17.25 28.31
N ALA A 260 6.94 -17.74 27.19
CA ALA A 260 7.13 -19.16 26.93
C ALA A 260 8.10 -19.80 27.95
N ALA A 261 9.14 -19.06 28.41
CA ALA A 261 10.10 -19.59 29.39
C ALA A 261 9.43 -19.85 30.73
N GLU A 262 8.62 -18.94 31.21
CA GLU A 262 7.87 -19.08 32.46
C GLU A 262 6.82 -20.19 32.34
N PHE A 263 6.06 -20.18 31.22
CA PHE A 263 5.04 -21.21 30.97
C PHE A 263 5.65 -22.62 30.94
N LEU A 264 6.71 -22.83 30.17
CA LEU A 264 7.36 -24.14 30.09
C LEU A 264 8.00 -24.58 31.42
N ARG A 265 8.56 -23.64 32.17
CA ARG A 265 9.13 -23.89 33.52
C ARG A 265 8.06 -24.37 34.51
N THR A 266 6.90 -23.73 34.56
CA THR A 266 5.79 -24.09 35.44
C THR A 266 5.17 -25.44 35.11
N HIS A 267 5.28 -25.87 33.85
CA HIS A 267 4.76 -27.15 33.36
C HIS A 267 5.83 -28.24 33.20
N LYS A 268 7.05 -28.02 33.73
CA LYS A 268 8.20 -28.91 33.53
C LYS A 268 7.96 -30.36 33.96
N ASN A 269 7.16 -30.59 34.99
CA ASN A 269 6.92 -31.94 35.54
C ASN A 269 5.84 -32.73 34.76
N ILE A 270 5.28 -32.18 33.71
CA ILE A 270 4.23 -32.84 32.94
C ILE A 270 4.88 -33.72 31.87
N ASN A 271 4.48 -34.98 31.83
CA ASN A 271 4.98 -35.95 30.85
C ASN A 271 4.31 -35.78 29.47
N LYS A 272 4.53 -34.65 28.82
CA LYS A 272 4.06 -34.29 27.48
C LYS A 272 5.12 -33.49 26.73
N PRO A 273 5.18 -33.53 25.37
CA PRO A 273 6.04 -32.65 24.59
C PRO A 273 5.60 -31.19 24.70
N PHE A 274 6.53 -30.25 24.51
CA PHE A 274 6.26 -28.82 24.61
C PHE A 274 5.12 -28.39 23.69
N SER A 275 5.05 -28.90 22.45
CA SER A 275 3.97 -28.61 21.51
C SER A 275 2.58 -28.99 22.04
N ALA A 276 2.49 -30.10 22.78
CA ALA A 276 1.23 -30.52 23.39
C ALA A 276 0.86 -29.71 24.65
N LEU A 277 1.83 -29.20 25.41
CA LEU A 277 1.57 -28.29 26.52
C LEU A 277 1.03 -26.93 26.06
N LEU A 278 1.43 -26.50 24.89
CA LEU A 278 1.04 -25.20 24.30
C LEU A 278 -0.25 -25.28 23.49
N ALA A 279 -0.98 -26.40 23.47
CA ALA A 279 -2.11 -26.66 22.56
C ALA A 279 -3.27 -25.65 22.70
N ASP A 280 -3.45 -25.02 23.86
CA ASP A 280 -4.43 -23.98 24.12
C ASP A 280 -3.97 -22.56 23.72
N LYS A 281 -2.68 -22.38 23.40
CA LYS A 281 -2.05 -21.10 23.02
C LYS A 281 -1.71 -21.01 21.54
N ILE A 282 -1.26 -22.12 20.95
CA ILE A 282 -0.84 -22.22 19.56
C ILE A 282 -1.17 -23.62 19.03
N SER A 283 -1.58 -23.74 17.77
CA SER A 283 -1.82 -25.06 17.16
C SER A 283 -0.63 -26.00 17.37
N PRO A 284 -0.84 -27.22 17.89
CA PRO A 284 0.24 -28.18 18.09
C PRO A 284 1.06 -28.48 16.84
N LYS A 285 0.43 -28.45 15.67
CA LYS A 285 1.11 -28.59 14.37
C LYS A 285 2.12 -27.46 14.14
N ILE A 286 1.74 -26.23 14.43
CA ILE A 286 2.63 -25.06 14.29
C ILE A 286 3.73 -25.12 15.34
N ALA A 287 3.38 -25.36 16.61
CA ALA A 287 4.34 -25.44 17.71
C ALA A 287 5.41 -26.51 17.43
N LYS A 288 5.00 -27.72 17.03
CA LYS A 288 5.90 -28.83 16.70
C LYS A 288 6.84 -28.47 15.55
N THR A 289 6.32 -27.82 14.51
CA THR A 289 7.14 -27.41 13.36
C THR A 289 8.18 -26.35 13.75
N LEU A 290 7.77 -25.35 14.55
CA LEU A 290 8.66 -24.28 15.00
C LEU A 290 9.74 -24.82 15.96
N LEU A 291 9.39 -25.72 16.87
CA LEU A 291 10.30 -26.30 17.84
C LEU A 291 11.26 -27.31 17.20
N GLY A 292 10.78 -28.13 16.24
CA GLY A 292 11.61 -29.17 15.63
C GLY A 292 12.18 -30.15 16.67
N GLU A 293 13.50 -30.28 16.70
CA GLU A 293 14.21 -31.14 17.68
C GLU A 293 14.10 -30.66 19.14
N LEU A 294 13.71 -29.40 19.36
CA LEU A 294 13.44 -28.86 20.70
C LEU A 294 12.07 -29.27 21.25
N ASP A 295 11.24 -29.99 20.47
CA ASP A 295 9.93 -30.46 20.92
C ASP A 295 10.08 -31.75 21.76
N VAL A 296 10.74 -31.66 22.89
CA VAL A 296 10.99 -32.75 23.80
C VAL A 296 9.93 -32.87 24.91
N CYS A 297 9.86 -34.00 25.57
CA CYS A 297 9.01 -34.19 26.74
C CYS A 297 9.47 -33.24 27.89
N ALA A 298 8.56 -32.42 28.42
CA ALA A 298 8.89 -31.42 29.40
C ALA A 298 9.51 -32.00 30.68
N ALA A 299 9.04 -33.19 31.13
CA ALA A 299 9.57 -33.86 32.32
C ALA A 299 11.05 -34.21 32.18
N ASN A 300 11.51 -34.47 30.96
CA ASN A 300 12.89 -34.86 30.66
C ASN A 300 13.75 -33.72 30.13
N ALA A 301 13.17 -32.53 29.93
CA ALA A 301 13.86 -31.40 29.34
C ALA A 301 14.93 -30.82 30.27
N THR A 302 16.09 -30.58 29.71
CA THR A 302 17.13 -29.80 30.40
C THR A 302 16.73 -28.33 30.48
N HIS A 303 17.34 -27.57 31.38
CA HIS A 303 17.11 -26.12 31.47
C HIS A 303 17.45 -25.39 30.16
N ALA A 304 18.54 -25.79 29.51
CA ALA A 304 18.95 -25.22 28.23
C ALA A 304 17.93 -25.49 27.11
N GLN A 305 17.39 -26.71 27.01
CA GLN A 305 16.34 -27.04 26.02
C GLN A 305 15.07 -26.21 26.25
N LEU A 306 14.67 -26.00 27.50
CA LEU A 306 13.52 -25.18 27.84
C LEU A 306 13.74 -23.71 27.40
N LEU A 307 14.89 -23.12 27.71
CA LEU A 307 15.21 -21.74 27.30
C LEU A 307 15.28 -21.61 25.78
N ASN A 308 15.92 -22.53 25.09
CA ASN A 308 16.01 -22.53 23.62
C ASN A 308 14.62 -22.67 22.96
N ALA A 309 13.76 -23.53 23.51
CA ALA A 309 12.38 -23.67 23.04
C ALA A 309 11.59 -22.37 23.24
N ALA A 310 11.74 -21.74 24.40
CA ALA A 310 11.09 -20.48 24.72
C ALA A 310 11.56 -19.33 23.80
N GLU A 311 12.87 -19.22 23.57
CA GLU A 311 13.43 -18.23 22.65
C GLU A 311 12.93 -18.45 21.23
N ARG A 312 12.88 -19.72 20.76
CA ARG A 312 12.32 -20.08 19.46
C ARG A 312 10.87 -19.65 19.27
N LEU A 313 10.08 -19.63 20.32
CA LEU A 313 8.65 -19.25 20.30
C LEU A 313 8.43 -17.75 20.48
N ASN A 314 9.18 -17.08 21.37
CA ASN A 314 8.99 -15.67 21.67
C ASN A 314 9.93 -14.74 20.87
N ARG A 315 11.03 -15.24 20.29
CA ARG A 315 12.04 -14.43 19.58
C ARG A 315 12.60 -15.13 18.36
N PHE A 316 11.71 -15.75 17.58
CA PHE A 316 12.12 -16.39 16.32
C PHE A 316 12.69 -15.34 15.37
N SER A 317 13.95 -15.50 14.99
CA SER A 317 14.63 -14.58 14.08
C SER A 317 14.91 -15.25 12.73
N VAL A 318 14.58 -14.59 11.65
CA VAL A 318 14.83 -15.04 10.28
C VAL A 318 15.17 -13.86 9.37
N ILE A 319 16.12 -14.06 8.47
CA ILE A 319 16.35 -13.14 7.35
C ILE A 319 15.59 -13.71 6.15
N PRO A 320 14.49 -13.09 5.71
CA PRO A 320 13.81 -13.48 4.48
C PRO A 320 14.74 -13.44 3.27
N ALA A 321 14.55 -14.34 2.33
CA ALA A 321 15.35 -14.36 1.10
C ALA A 321 15.05 -13.14 0.21
N HIS A 322 13.77 -12.82 0.07
CA HIS A 322 13.27 -11.66 -0.67
C HIS A 322 11.77 -11.45 -0.38
N THR A 323 11.17 -10.41 -0.91
CA THR A 323 9.71 -10.22 -0.91
C THR A 323 9.06 -11.09 -2.00
N ALA A 324 7.76 -11.32 -1.92
CA ALA A 324 7.01 -12.01 -2.97
C ALA A 324 6.84 -11.18 -4.27
N GLY A 325 7.48 -10.01 -4.36
CA GLY A 325 7.58 -9.17 -5.56
C GLY A 325 6.35 -8.31 -5.85
N LEU A 326 6.48 -7.46 -6.88
CA LEU A 326 5.46 -6.47 -7.27
C LEU A 326 4.13 -7.08 -7.71
N THR A 327 4.13 -8.31 -8.21
CA THR A 327 2.91 -9.02 -8.62
C THR A 327 2.01 -9.40 -7.45
N LYS A 328 2.57 -9.50 -6.25
CA LYS A 328 1.87 -9.84 -4.99
C LYS A 328 1.80 -8.68 -4.00
N ALA A 329 2.53 -7.59 -4.27
CA ALA A 329 2.54 -6.41 -3.41
C ALA A 329 1.22 -5.64 -3.52
N GLU A 330 0.67 -5.19 -2.39
CA GLU A 330 -0.51 -4.32 -2.40
C GLU A 330 -0.15 -2.92 -2.92
N VAL A 331 1.06 -2.44 -2.60
CA VAL A 331 1.52 -1.10 -2.95
C VAL A 331 3.01 -1.09 -3.31
N THR A 332 3.43 0.01 -3.91
CA THR A 332 4.84 0.35 -4.16
C THR A 332 5.30 1.36 -3.11
N ALA A 333 6.36 1.05 -2.38
CA ALA A 333 7.06 2.04 -1.56
C ALA A 333 8.18 2.70 -2.37
N GLY A 334 8.56 3.91 -1.98
CA GLY A 334 9.39 4.79 -2.81
C GLY A 334 8.54 5.58 -3.79
N GLY A 335 9.18 6.27 -4.73
CA GLY A 335 8.49 7.13 -5.68
C GLY A 335 9.19 8.46 -5.90
N VAL A 336 8.52 9.44 -6.48
CA VAL A 336 9.05 10.78 -6.65
C VAL A 336 9.35 11.39 -5.28
N ASP A 337 10.59 11.85 -5.11
CA ASP A 337 11.05 12.43 -3.84
C ASP A 337 10.21 13.66 -3.47
N VAL A 338 9.49 13.54 -2.38
CA VAL A 338 8.53 14.55 -1.90
C VAL A 338 9.17 15.89 -1.54
N ARG A 339 10.49 15.94 -1.33
CA ARG A 339 11.22 17.19 -1.06
C ARG A 339 11.17 18.16 -2.24
N GLN A 340 10.95 17.65 -3.44
CA GLN A 340 10.83 18.41 -4.70
C GLN A 340 9.38 18.89 -4.95
N ILE A 341 8.44 18.50 -4.10
CA ILE A 341 7.01 18.76 -4.26
C ILE A 341 6.54 19.72 -3.16
N ASN A 342 5.65 20.62 -3.49
CA ASN A 342 4.99 21.48 -2.51
C ASN A 342 3.94 20.66 -1.74
N PRO A 343 4.03 20.54 -0.41
CA PRO A 343 3.13 19.68 0.36
C PRO A 343 1.67 20.18 0.44
N SER A 344 1.43 21.46 0.08
CA SER A 344 0.10 22.05 0.12
C SER A 344 -0.61 22.06 -1.24
N THR A 345 0.14 22.05 -2.34
CA THR A 345 -0.43 22.10 -3.70
C THR A 345 -0.18 20.84 -4.51
N LEU A 346 0.76 19.98 -4.08
CA LEU A 346 1.29 18.84 -4.82
C LEU A 346 1.95 19.22 -6.15
N GLU A 347 2.24 20.50 -6.37
CA GLU A 347 2.98 21.01 -7.52
C GLU A 347 4.48 20.78 -7.36
N CYS A 348 5.14 20.44 -8.45
CA CYS A 348 6.60 20.34 -8.49
C CYS A 348 7.24 21.73 -8.32
N ARG A 349 8.14 21.88 -7.35
CA ARG A 349 8.79 23.16 -7.03
C ARG A 349 9.62 23.74 -8.19
N GLN A 350 10.21 22.85 -8.99
CA GLN A 350 11.13 23.23 -10.08
C GLN A 350 10.43 23.31 -11.45
N ILE A 351 9.21 22.75 -11.57
CA ILE A 351 8.48 22.68 -12.83
C ILE A 351 7.05 23.19 -12.60
N PRO A 352 6.85 24.52 -12.72
CA PRO A 352 5.53 25.10 -12.57
C PRO A 352 4.51 24.47 -13.53
N GLY A 353 3.31 24.18 -13.03
CA GLY A 353 2.25 23.51 -13.77
C GLY A 353 2.33 21.99 -13.82
N LEU A 354 3.39 21.37 -13.27
CA LEU A 354 3.48 19.91 -13.09
C LEU A 354 3.06 19.52 -11.68
N TYR A 355 2.04 18.69 -11.56
CA TYR A 355 1.53 18.14 -10.30
C TYR A 355 1.77 16.63 -10.25
N ILE A 356 2.08 16.12 -9.06
CA ILE A 356 2.29 14.68 -8.86
C ILE A 356 1.49 14.23 -7.65
N ILE A 357 0.66 13.18 -7.82
CA ILE A 357 -0.31 12.74 -6.81
C ILE A 357 -0.36 11.22 -6.65
N GLY A 358 -0.91 10.78 -5.53
CA GLY A 358 -1.14 9.36 -5.24
C GLY A 358 0.15 8.58 -5.01
N GLU A 359 0.11 7.31 -5.38
CA GLU A 359 1.17 6.33 -5.14
C GLU A 359 2.45 6.56 -5.98
N LEU A 360 2.43 7.49 -6.92
CA LEU A 360 3.63 7.89 -7.66
C LEU A 360 4.61 8.68 -6.79
N LEU A 361 4.13 9.33 -5.73
CA LEU A 361 4.95 10.01 -4.71
C LEU A 361 5.50 9.02 -3.69
N ASP A 362 6.69 9.33 -3.13
CA ASP A 362 7.26 8.60 -2.00
C ASP A 362 6.44 8.85 -0.72
N VAL A 363 5.19 8.34 -0.72
CA VAL A 363 4.29 8.33 0.44
C VAL A 363 3.54 7.00 0.43
N THR A 364 3.83 6.14 1.41
CA THR A 364 3.24 4.82 1.52
C THR A 364 2.58 4.63 2.88
N GLY A 365 1.29 4.37 2.90
CA GLY A 365 0.52 4.08 4.10
C GLY A 365 0.65 2.63 4.55
N LEU A 366 0.43 2.37 5.83
CA LEU A 366 0.28 1.04 6.39
C LEU A 366 -0.94 0.31 5.79
N VAL A 367 -1.11 -0.99 6.12
CA VAL A 367 -2.34 -1.74 5.83
C VAL A 367 -3.49 -1.10 6.61
N GLY A 368 -4.64 -0.86 5.93
CA GLY A 368 -5.82 -0.36 6.63
C GLY A 368 -6.54 0.83 5.98
N GLY A 369 -6.48 0.98 4.66
CA GLY A 369 -7.17 2.06 3.93
C GLY A 369 -6.36 3.33 3.75
N TYR A 370 -5.17 3.41 4.35
CA TYR A 370 -4.33 4.62 4.32
C TYR A 370 -3.85 5.00 2.92
N ASN A 371 -3.52 4.03 2.07
CA ASN A 371 -3.05 4.31 0.70
C ASN A 371 -4.15 4.91 -0.18
N LEU A 372 -5.39 4.46 -0.02
CA LEU A 372 -6.53 5.09 -0.70
C LEU A 372 -6.85 6.45 -0.09
N GLN A 373 -6.79 6.61 1.24
CA GLN A 373 -6.92 7.93 1.85
C GLN A 373 -5.88 8.92 1.30
N TRP A 374 -4.62 8.50 1.13
CA TRP A 374 -3.60 9.32 0.50
C TRP A 374 -3.97 9.69 -0.94
N ALA A 375 -4.51 8.75 -1.71
CA ALA A 375 -4.96 9.01 -3.06
C ALA A 375 -6.07 10.08 -3.10
N TRP A 376 -7.03 10.02 -2.18
CA TRP A 376 -8.09 11.03 -2.03
C TRP A 376 -7.52 12.38 -1.64
N SER A 377 -6.73 12.43 -0.58
CA SER A 377 -6.20 13.67 -0.03
C SER A 377 -5.26 14.38 -1.01
N SER A 378 -4.35 13.64 -1.66
CA SER A 378 -3.43 14.22 -2.64
C SER A 378 -4.15 14.67 -3.91
N GLY A 379 -5.12 13.89 -4.40
CA GLY A 379 -5.93 14.25 -5.56
C GLY A 379 -6.75 15.52 -5.34
N PHE A 380 -7.42 15.62 -4.18
CA PHE A 380 -8.18 16.81 -3.79
C PHE A 380 -7.27 18.04 -3.65
N CYS A 381 -6.13 17.88 -2.98
CA CYS A 381 -5.19 18.98 -2.74
C CYS A 381 -4.67 19.60 -4.04
N ALA A 382 -4.27 18.76 -5.00
CA ALA A 382 -3.88 19.21 -6.34
C ALA A 382 -5.02 19.90 -7.08
N ALA A 383 -6.25 19.39 -6.96
CA ALA A 383 -7.43 19.99 -7.57
C ALA A 383 -7.71 21.39 -7.03
N GLN A 384 -7.57 21.61 -5.71
CA GLN A 384 -7.76 22.95 -5.11
C GLN A 384 -6.70 23.95 -5.61
N ALA A 385 -5.44 23.50 -5.76
CA ALA A 385 -4.39 24.34 -6.32
C ALA A 385 -4.67 24.69 -7.79
N LEU A 386 -5.10 23.72 -8.60
CA LEU A 386 -5.48 23.91 -10.00
C LEU A 386 -6.67 24.86 -10.16
N LYS A 387 -7.65 24.85 -9.25
CA LYS A 387 -8.80 25.76 -9.25
C LYS A 387 -8.39 27.22 -9.05
N ASN A 388 -7.35 27.48 -8.27
CA ASN A 388 -6.91 28.86 -7.94
C ASN A 388 -5.97 29.46 -9.01
N THR A 389 -5.73 28.76 -10.11
CA THR A 389 -4.87 29.24 -11.22
C THR A 389 -5.67 29.77 -12.42
N PHE A 390 -6.96 30.09 -12.24
CA PHE A 390 -7.84 30.74 -13.20
C PHE A 390 -7.78 32.25 -13.07
#